data_2d49bc19caf5bd5b03bb600e49ca523a
#
_entry.id   2d49bc19caf5bd5b03bb600e49ca523a
#
_cell.length_a   1.000
_cell.length_b   1.000
_cell.length_c   1.000
_cell.angle_alpha   90.00
_cell.angle_beta   90.00
_cell.angle_gamma   90.00
#
_symmetry.space_group_name_H-M   'P 1'
#
loop_
_entity.id
_entity.type
_entity.pdbx_description
1 polymer ?
#
loop_
_entity_poly.entity_id
_entity_poly.type
_entity_poly.pdbx_seq_one_letter_code
_entity_poly.pdbx_strand_id
1 'polypeptide(L)'
;MRKYSSKYKEFIDLLNFSNGKYEKIDVFKDFVTIYAIAIKNKMYFKQEDENIYFDIIKKYKKSELDIFPKLVNALIELYYRERDEIRDVLGEIYYEIGAIKGNRKQFFSPKEIGKLNSLLAVGKKITKKEFITIYDPTCGSGVLLLEAANELMRKKIDYTQKAFYWGQDVDFIFLCMVCQL
;
A
#
# COMPACT_ATOMS: atom_id res chain seq x y z
N MET A 1 18.18 -6.43 -19.61
CA MET A 1 16.90 -6.63 -18.83
C MET A 1 17.26 -6.57 -17.35
N ARG A 2 16.83 -5.54 -16.62
CA ARG A 2 16.94 -5.55 -15.15
C ARG A 2 16.05 -6.67 -14.61
N LYS A 3 16.63 -7.55 -13.79
CA LYS A 3 15.91 -8.64 -13.13
C LYS A 3 15.16 -8.02 -11.95
N TYR A 4 13.83 -8.09 -11.93
CA TYR A 4 13.05 -7.73 -10.75
C TYR A 4 13.50 -8.56 -9.55
N SER A 5 13.33 -8.04 -8.35
CA SER A 5 13.45 -8.86 -7.15
C SER A 5 12.58 -10.10 -7.33
N SER A 6 13.11 -11.27 -7.07
CA SER A 6 12.38 -12.53 -7.21
C SER A 6 11.08 -12.53 -6.40
N LYS A 7 11.03 -11.69 -5.37
CA LYS A 7 9.91 -11.54 -4.44
C LYS A 7 8.62 -11.00 -5.09
N TYR A 8 8.72 -9.95 -5.91
CA TYR A 8 7.55 -9.29 -6.53
C TYR A 8 7.33 -9.69 -7.98
N LYS A 9 8.12 -10.62 -8.50
CA LYS A 9 8.12 -10.97 -9.92
C LYS A 9 6.73 -11.31 -10.42
N GLU A 10 6.01 -12.19 -9.73
CA GLU A 10 4.67 -12.63 -10.11
C GLU A 10 3.69 -11.45 -10.22
N PHE A 11 3.66 -10.58 -9.22
CA PHE A 11 2.82 -9.39 -9.23
C PHE A 11 3.19 -8.43 -10.37
N ILE A 12 4.49 -8.20 -10.59
CA ILE A 12 4.97 -7.30 -11.65
C ILE A 12 4.71 -7.89 -13.06
N ASP A 13 4.79 -9.21 -13.20
CA ASP A 13 4.44 -9.90 -14.46
C ASP A 13 2.93 -9.75 -14.75
N LEU A 14 2.07 -9.84 -13.74
CA LEU A 14 0.63 -9.54 -13.87
C LEU A 14 0.39 -8.09 -14.33
N LEU A 15 1.12 -7.10 -13.84
CA LEU A 15 1.01 -5.72 -14.31
C LEU A 15 1.35 -5.57 -15.80
N ASN A 16 2.09 -6.51 -16.38
CA ASN A 16 2.45 -6.52 -17.80
C ASN A 16 1.50 -7.37 -18.67
N PHE A 17 0.31 -7.72 -18.18
CA PHE A 17 -0.64 -8.62 -18.84
C PHE A 17 -0.97 -8.24 -20.28
N SER A 18 -0.89 -6.97 -20.62
CA SER A 18 -1.29 -6.42 -21.93
C SER A 18 -0.15 -6.34 -22.94
N ASN A 19 1.05 -6.93 -22.64
CA ASN A 19 2.23 -6.90 -23.49
C ASN A 19 2.62 -5.49 -23.98
N GLY A 20 2.48 -4.48 -23.11
CA GLY A 20 2.88 -3.11 -23.40
C GLY A 20 1.77 -2.19 -23.92
N LYS A 21 0.54 -2.66 -24.06
CA LYS A 21 -0.61 -1.78 -24.38
C LYS A 21 -0.85 -0.74 -23.29
N TYR A 22 -0.69 -1.13 -22.03
CA TYR A 22 -0.74 -0.26 -20.88
C TYR A 22 0.63 -0.24 -20.18
N GLU A 23 1.02 0.93 -19.70
CA GLU A 23 2.23 1.05 -18.89
C GLU A 23 2.02 0.41 -17.51
N LYS A 24 2.97 -0.42 -17.05
CA LYS A 24 2.88 -1.11 -15.75
C LYS A 24 2.53 -0.18 -14.60
N ILE A 25 3.07 1.04 -14.62
CA ILE A 25 2.85 2.03 -13.58
C ILE A 25 1.40 2.54 -13.58
N ASP A 26 0.78 2.64 -14.77
CA ASP A 26 -0.60 3.10 -14.88
C ASP A 26 -1.56 1.99 -14.44
N VAL A 27 -1.28 0.74 -14.84
CA VAL A 27 -2.03 -0.44 -14.34
C VAL A 27 -1.91 -0.55 -12.80
N PHE A 28 -0.72 -0.33 -12.24
CA PHE A 28 -0.52 -0.33 -10.80
C PHE A 28 -1.34 0.76 -10.11
N LYS A 29 -1.31 1.99 -10.62
CA LYS A 29 -2.11 3.10 -10.07
C LYS A 29 -3.60 2.81 -10.12
N ASP A 30 -4.08 2.32 -11.26
CA ASP A 30 -5.48 1.92 -11.42
C ASP A 30 -5.84 0.80 -10.43
N PHE A 31 -4.96 -0.18 -10.26
CA PHE A 31 -5.13 -1.26 -9.28
C PHE A 31 -5.25 -0.76 -7.84
N VAL A 32 -4.29 0.04 -7.36
CA VAL A 32 -4.32 0.51 -5.96
C VAL A 32 -5.51 1.42 -5.69
N THR A 33 -5.94 2.21 -6.71
CA THR A 33 -7.14 3.06 -6.60
C THR A 33 -8.40 2.20 -6.47
N ILE A 34 -8.60 1.22 -7.35
CA ILE A 34 -9.74 0.29 -7.29
C ILE A 34 -9.75 -0.46 -5.96
N TYR A 35 -8.59 -0.95 -5.52
CA TYR A 35 -8.44 -1.70 -4.27
C TYR A 35 -8.83 -0.85 -3.05
N ALA A 36 -8.32 0.38 -2.96
CA ALA A 36 -8.64 1.31 -1.88
C ALA A 36 -10.14 1.68 -1.86
N ILE A 37 -10.72 1.99 -3.02
CA ILE A 37 -12.16 2.29 -3.15
C ILE A 37 -12.99 1.08 -2.73
N ALA A 38 -12.63 -0.14 -3.16
CA ALA A 38 -13.36 -1.35 -2.81
C ALA A 38 -13.35 -1.63 -1.29
N ILE A 39 -12.24 -1.38 -0.60
CA ILE A 39 -12.16 -1.49 0.87
C ILE A 39 -13.01 -0.40 1.53
N LYS A 40 -12.83 0.85 1.12
CA LYS A 40 -13.52 2.01 1.69
C LYS A 40 -15.04 1.90 1.54
N ASN A 41 -15.53 1.53 0.35
CA ASN A 41 -16.96 1.45 0.07
C ASN A 41 -17.68 0.35 0.87
N LYS A 42 -16.96 -0.64 1.39
CA LYS A 42 -17.53 -1.61 2.34
C LYS A 42 -17.86 -1.00 3.70
N MET A 43 -17.15 0.03 4.11
CA MET A 43 -17.36 0.70 5.40
C MET A 43 -18.14 2.01 5.25
N TYR A 44 -17.85 2.77 4.23
CA TYR A 44 -18.44 4.08 3.97
C TYR A 44 -18.51 4.36 2.46
N PHE A 45 -19.70 4.14 1.91
CA PHE A 45 -19.97 4.36 0.48
C PHE A 45 -20.00 5.85 0.14
N LYS A 46 -19.30 6.22 -0.94
CA LYS A 46 -19.41 7.54 -1.57
C LYS A 46 -19.58 7.41 -3.07
N GLN A 47 -20.55 8.12 -3.63
CA GLN A 47 -20.82 8.10 -5.08
C GLN A 47 -19.62 8.63 -5.91
N GLU A 48 -18.89 9.60 -5.39
CA GLU A 48 -17.69 10.14 -6.05
C GLU A 48 -16.61 9.06 -6.22
N ASP A 49 -16.38 8.25 -5.19
CA ASP A 49 -15.43 7.13 -5.26
C ASP A 49 -15.89 6.07 -6.28
N GLU A 50 -17.17 5.77 -6.28
CA GLU A 50 -17.75 4.83 -7.24
C GLU A 50 -17.62 5.32 -8.68
N ASN A 51 -17.77 6.60 -8.92
CA ASN A 51 -17.55 7.21 -10.23
C ASN A 51 -16.09 7.04 -10.69
N ILE A 52 -15.12 7.27 -9.79
CA ILE A 52 -13.69 7.05 -10.07
C ILE A 52 -13.45 5.57 -10.42
N TYR A 53 -14.04 4.63 -9.64
CA TYR A 53 -13.95 3.20 -9.91
C TYR A 53 -14.44 2.87 -11.33
N PHE A 54 -15.63 3.33 -11.72
CA PHE A 54 -16.18 3.07 -13.05
C PHE A 54 -15.36 3.73 -14.16
N ASP A 55 -14.82 4.91 -13.96
CA ASP A 55 -13.97 5.59 -14.94
C ASP A 55 -12.66 4.81 -15.18
N ILE A 56 -12.11 4.18 -14.17
CA ILE A 56 -10.96 3.27 -14.32
C ILE A 56 -11.37 2.01 -15.10
N ILE A 57 -12.46 1.35 -14.71
CA ILE A 57 -12.93 0.12 -15.36
C ILE A 57 -13.18 0.31 -16.86
N LYS A 58 -13.72 1.45 -17.27
CA LYS A 58 -13.97 1.79 -18.68
C LYS A 58 -12.70 1.86 -19.53
N LYS A 59 -11.51 2.03 -18.95
CA LYS A 59 -10.24 2.02 -19.69
C LYS A 59 -9.90 0.65 -20.25
N TYR A 60 -10.45 -0.42 -19.65
CA TYR A 60 -10.12 -1.82 -19.94
C TYR A 60 -11.25 -2.52 -20.71
N LYS A 61 -10.90 -3.44 -21.59
CA LYS A 61 -11.89 -4.35 -22.21
C LYS A 61 -12.43 -5.31 -21.15
N LYS A 62 -13.66 -5.77 -21.31
CA LYS A 62 -14.29 -6.74 -20.39
C LYS A 62 -13.42 -7.98 -20.14
N SER A 63 -12.75 -8.49 -21.18
CA SER A 63 -11.82 -9.63 -21.08
C SER A 63 -10.50 -9.31 -20.36
N GLU A 64 -10.18 -8.04 -20.15
CA GLU A 64 -8.96 -7.59 -19.46
C GLU A 64 -9.20 -7.35 -17.97
N LEU A 65 -10.46 -7.24 -17.53
CA LEU A 65 -10.81 -6.90 -16.14
C LEU A 65 -10.43 -7.98 -15.12
N ASP A 66 -10.29 -9.23 -15.58
CA ASP A 66 -9.84 -10.35 -14.72
C ASP A 66 -8.44 -10.15 -14.15
N ILE A 67 -7.69 -9.13 -14.62
CA ILE A 67 -6.38 -8.81 -14.06
C ILE A 67 -6.47 -8.30 -12.62
N PHE A 68 -7.51 -7.52 -12.28
CA PHE A 68 -7.64 -6.91 -10.96
C PHE A 68 -7.83 -7.95 -9.84
N PRO A 69 -8.75 -8.93 -9.94
CA PRO A 69 -8.82 -10.03 -8.97
C PRO A 69 -7.52 -10.83 -8.86
N LYS A 70 -6.80 -11.06 -9.97
CA LYS A 70 -5.50 -11.75 -9.94
C LYS A 70 -4.45 -10.95 -9.17
N LEU A 71 -4.40 -9.61 -9.36
CA LEU A 71 -3.52 -8.73 -8.60
C LEU A 71 -3.86 -8.73 -7.11
N VAL A 72 -5.16 -8.74 -6.74
CA VAL A 72 -5.58 -8.87 -5.34
C VAL A 72 -5.08 -10.18 -4.74
N ASN A 73 -5.26 -11.30 -5.42
CA ASN A 73 -4.78 -12.60 -4.93
C ASN A 73 -3.26 -12.63 -4.76
N ALA A 74 -2.52 -12.10 -5.76
CA ALA A 74 -1.05 -12.01 -5.67
C ALA A 74 -0.60 -11.10 -4.51
N LEU A 75 -1.32 -10.00 -4.25
CA LEU A 75 -1.05 -9.12 -3.10
C LEU A 75 -1.30 -9.83 -1.77
N ILE A 76 -2.41 -10.54 -1.65
CA ILE A 76 -2.73 -11.35 -0.46
C ILE A 76 -1.64 -12.38 -0.21
N GLU A 77 -1.18 -13.09 -1.23
CA GLU A 77 -0.08 -14.05 -1.13
C GLU A 77 1.21 -13.40 -0.58
N LEU A 78 1.53 -12.18 -1.06
CA LEU A 78 2.71 -11.45 -0.58
C LEU A 78 2.59 -11.10 0.91
N TYR A 79 1.41 -10.71 1.40
CA TYR A 79 1.19 -10.45 2.83
C TYR A 79 1.24 -11.73 3.66
N TYR A 80 0.73 -12.86 3.15
CA TYR A 80 0.75 -14.13 3.87
C TYR A 80 2.14 -14.74 4.03
N ARG A 81 3.07 -14.45 3.13
CA ARG A 81 4.44 -14.99 3.17
C ARG A 81 5.26 -14.47 4.37
N GLU A 82 4.93 -13.30 4.90
CA GLU A 82 5.67 -12.66 5.99
C GLU A 82 4.71 -12.15 7.06
N ARG A 83 4.23 -13.07 7.92
CA ARG A 83 3.20 -12.78 8.93
C ARG A 83 3.72 -12.09 10.19
N ASP A 84 5.03 -12.13 10.42
CA ASP A 84 5.63 -11.63 11.66
C ASP A 84 5.80 -10.10 11.70
N GLU A 85 5.59 -9.43 10.56
CA GLU A 85 5.78 -8.00 10.42
C GLU A 85 4.91 -7.44 9.29
N ILE A 86 4.28 -6.29 9.55
CA ILE A 86 3.52 -5.56 8.53
C ILE A 86 4.53 -4.85 7.61
N ARG A 87 4.39 -5.03 6.30
CA ARG A 87 5.33 -4.48 5.32
C ARG A 87 4.66 -3.55 4.34
N ASP A 88 5.42 -2.59 3.86
CA ASP A 88 5.03 -1.69 2.76
C ASP A 88 5.18 -2.38 1.40
N VAL A 89 4.38 -3.41 1.15
CA VAL A 89 4.42 -4.21 -0.07
C VAL A 89 4.12 -3.33 -1.30
N LEU A 90 3.10 -2.48 -1.20
CA LEU A 90 2.69 -1.62 -2.32
C LEU A 90 3.74 -0.55 -2.63
N GLY A 91 4.34 0.08 -1.62
CA GLY A 91 5.41 1.03 -1.82
C GLY A 91 6.68 0.40 -2.40
N GLU A 92 7.06 -0.80 -1.93
CA GLU A 92 8.20 -1.54 -2.48
C GLU A 92 7.97 -1.90 -3.97
N ILE A 93 6.77 -2.38 -4.35
CA ILE A 93 6.42 -2.65 -5.75
C ILE A 93 6.43 -1.36 -6.57
N TYR A 94 5.83 -0.28 -6.05
CA TYR A 94 5.82 1.02 -6.73
C TYR A 94 7.23 1.53 -7.03
N TYR A 95 8.13 1.43 -6.05
CA TYR A 95 9.53 1.80 -6.21
C TYR A 95 10.21 0.95 -7.29
N GLU A 96 10.00 -0.37 -7.27
CA GLU A 96 10.63 -1.31 -8.20
C GLU A 96 10.18 -1.07 -9.66
N ILE A 97 8.89 -0.84 -9.90
CA ILE A 97 8.39 -0.50 -11.24
C ILE A 97 8.71 0.94 -11.67
N GLY A 98 8.85 1.86 -10.73
CA GLY A 98 9.21 3.27 -10.98
C GLY A 98 10.70 3.46 -11.23
N ALA A 99 11.59 2.73 -10.54
CA ALA A 99 13.05 2.78 -10.71
C ALA A 99 13.48 2.39 -12.12
N ILE A 100 12.73 1.57 -12.83
CA ILE A 100 13.03 1.13 -14.19
C ILE A 100 12.90 2.28 -15.20
N LYS A 101 12.04 3.24 -14.97
CA LYS A 101 11.79 4.37 -15.89
C LYS A 101 12.66 5.61 -15.62
N GLY A 102 13.54 5.59 -14.61
CA GLY A 102 14.56 6.64 -14.40
C GLY A 102 14.05 8.04 -14.04
N ASN A 103 12.75 8.26 -13.89
CA ASN A 103 12.18 9.62 -13.94
C ASN A 103 11.43 10.08 -12.68
N ARG A 104 11.50 9.34 -11.56
CA ARG A 104 10.72 9.70 -10.36
C ARG A 104 11.63 10.09 -9.21
N LYS A 105 11.61 11.37 -8.88
CA LYS A 105 12.29 11.98 -7.70
C LYS A 105 11.51 11.76 -6.39
N GLN A 106 10.68 10.72 -6.30
CA GLN A 106 9.92 10.43 -5.08
C GLN A 106 10.75 9.50 -4.21
N PHE A 107 11.06 9.96 -2.99
CA PHE A 107 11.82 9.19 -2.01
C PHE A 107 10.87 8.65 -0.95
N PHE A 108 10.86 7.35 -0.76
CA PHE A 108 10.21 6.73 0.39
C PHE A 108 11.17 6.69 1.57
N SER A 109 10.65 6.89 2.77
CA SER A 109 11.45 6.72 3.97
C SER A 109 11.95 5.27 4.06
N PRO A 110 13.26 5.04 4.28
CA PRO A 110 13.75 3.70 4.55
C PRO A 110 13.05 3.11 5.77
N LYS A 111 12.79 1.80 5.74
CA LYS A 111 12.16 1.06 6.84
C LYS A 111 12.88 1.27 8.18
N GLU A 112 14.21 1.33 8.15
CA GLU A 112 15.06 1.55 9.33
C GLU A 112 14.76 2.89 10.00
N ILE A 113 14.49 3.93 9.21
CA ILE A 113 14.09 5.26 9.72
C ILE A 113 12.70 5.18 10.34
N GLY A 114 11.75 4.49 9.68
CA GLY A 114 10.42 4.23 10.24
C GLY A 114 10.50 3.49 11.57
N LYS A 115 11.33 2.46 11.67
CA LYS A 115 11.57 1.69 12.89
C LYS A 115 12.16 2.55 14.01
N LEU A 116 13.17 3.36 13.71
CA LEU A 116 13.74 4.27 14.69
C LEU A 116 12.71 5.28 15.21
N ASN A 117 11.94 5.89 14.30
CA ASN A 117 10.88 6.83 14.64
C ASN A 117 9.80 6.19 15.54
N SER A 118 9.35 4.99 15.19
CA SER A 118 8.34 4.27 15.98
C SER A 118 8.84 3.91 17.37
N LEU A 119 10.11 3.49 17.52
CA LEU A 119 10.74 3.24 18.79
C LEU A 119 10.79 4.49 19.69
N LEU A 120 11.05 5.66 19.10
CA LEU A 120 11.10 6.93 19.84
C LEU A 120 9.69 7.42 20.21
N ALA A 121 8.74 7.36 19.29
CA ALA A 121 7.39 7.89 19.47
C ALA A 121 6.51 6.97 20.34
N VAL A 122 6.54 5.67 20.06
CA VAL A 122 5.68 4.63 20.64
C VAL A 122 6.40 3.87 21.77
N GLY A 123 7.74 3.82 21.71
CA GLY A 123 8.58 2.85 22.42
C GLY A 123 8.48 2.83 23.94
N LYS A 124 8.42 3.95 24.64
CA LYS A 124 8.49 3.96 26.13
C LYS A 124 7.18 4.35 26.84
N LYS A 125 6.21 4.91 26.14
CA LYS A 125 5.08 5.60 26.76
C LYS A 125 3.75 4.86 26.76
N ILE A 126 3.60 3.80 25.93
CA ILE A 126 2.28 3.20 25.70
C ILE A 126 2.11 1.92 26.51
N THR A 127 1.03 1.91 27.30
CA THR A 127 0.56 0.73 28.03
C THR A 127 -0.56 0.02 27.25
N LYS A 128 -0.82 -1.26 27.55
CA LYS A 128 -1.91 -2.03 26.94
C LYS A 128 -3.31 -1.44 27.16
N LYS A 129 -3.46 -0.49 28.06
CA LYS A 129 -4.76 0.11 28.43
C LYS A 129 -5.07 1.37 27.61
N GLU A 130 -4.08 2.01 27.03
CA GLU A 130 -4.25 3.28 26.34
C GLU A 130 -4.66 3.08 24.89
N PHE A 131 -5.51 3.98 24.39
CA PHE A 131 -5.81 4.15 22.98
C PHE A 131 -4.99 5.33 22.45
N ILE A 132 -4.38 5.19 21.31
CA ILE A 132 -3.50 6.21 20.73
C ILE A 132 -3.91 6.61 19.33
N THR A 133 -3.60 7.84 18.97
CA THR A 133 -3.69 8.31 17.58
C THR A 133 -2.28 8.52 17.04
N ILE A 134 -2.01 7.97 15.87
CA ILE A 134 -0.74 8.08 15.16
C ILE A 134 -1.03 8.84 13.86
N TYR A 135 -0.35 9.98 13.68
CA TYR A 135 -0.55 10.86 12.54
C TYR A 135 0.75 11.07 11.79
N ASP A 136 0.67 10.92 10.46
CA ASP A 136 1.75 11.26 9.53
C ASP A 136 1.24 12.23 8.47
N PRO A 137 1.69 13.52 8.48
CA PRO A 137 1.23 14.55 7.54
C PRO A 137 1.79 14.39 6.12
N THR A 138 2.74 13.47 5.88
CA THR A 138 3.41 13.22 4.61
C THR A 138 3.67 11.74 4.43
N CYS A 139 2.61 10.94 4.58
CA CYS A 139 2.71 9.51 4.84
C CYS A 139 3.32 8.70 3.69
N GLY A 140 3.35 9.22 2.46
CA GLY A 140 3.77 8.43 1.32
C GLY A 140 2.99 7.11 1.22
N SER A 141 3.68 6.00 1.01
CA SER A 141 3.09 4.66 1.02
C SER A 141 2.72 4.14 2.42
N GLY A 142 3.05 4.89 3.49
CA GLY A 142 2.66 4.56 4.86
C GLY A 142 3.74 3.92 5.73
N VAL A 143 5.01 3.91 5.32
CA VAL A 143 6.11 3.24 6.05
C VAL A 143 6.16 3.61 7.54
N LEU A 144 6.00 4.90 7.89
CA LEU A 144 6.05 5.33 9.29
C LEU A 144 4.85 4.82 10.10
N LEU A 145 3.67 4.79 9.49
CA LEU A 145 2.45 4.26 10.11
C LEU A 145 2.53 2.75 10.30
N LEU A 146 3.03 2.02 9.28
CA LEU A 146 3.24 0.57 9.34
C LEU A 146 4.26 0.18 10.41
N GLU A 147 5.38 0.91 10.52
CA GLU A 147 6.37 0.65 11.56
C GLU A 147 5.86 1.00 12.98
N ALA A 148 4.97 1.97 13.09
CA ALA A 148 4.29 2.22 14.37
C ALA A 148 3.35 1.06 14.75
N ALA A 149 2.63 0.49 13.80
CA ALA A 149 1.83 -0.72 14.01
C ALA A 149 2.73 -1.92 14.39
N ASN A 150 3.85 -2.11 13.72
CA ASN A 150 4.85 -3.13 14.05
C ASN A 150 5.40 -2.96 15.47
N GLU A 151 5.63 -1.73 15.92
CA GLU A 151 6.09 -1.48 17.30
C GLU A 151 5.03 -1.88 18.33
N LEU A 152 3.75 -1.61 18.06
CA LEU A 152 2.65 -2.10 18.90
C LEU A 152 2.61 -3.63 18.94
N MET A 153 2.76 -4.31 17.78
CA MET A 153 2.84 -5.76 17.71
C MET A 153 4.00 -6.32 18.53
N ARG A 154 5.20 -5.74 18.42
CA ARG A 154 6.38 -6.11 19.25
C ARG A 154 6.11 -6.00 20.75
N LYS A 155 5.26 -5.05 21.15
CA LYS A 155 4.81 -4.88 22.54
C LYS A 155 3.64 -5.77 22.92
N LYS A 156 3.17 -6.64 22.00
CA LYS A 156 1.96 -7.47 22.20
C LYS A 156 0.71 -6.64 22.50
N ILE A 157 0.61 -5.49 21.85
CA ILE A 157 -0.55 -4.59 21.85
C ILE A 157 -1.27 -4.79 20.51
N ASP A 158 -2.57 -5.01 20.55
CA ASP A 158 -3.39 -5.14 19.36
C ASP A 158 -3.48 -3.79 18.64
N TYR A 159 -2.70 -3.63 17.58
CA TYR A 159 -2.60 -2.40 16.81
C TYR A 159 -3.90 -2.03 16.10
N THR A 160 -4.79 -3.01 15.85
CA THR A 160 -6.08 -2.78 15.17
C THR A 160 -7.14 -2.24 16.12
N GLN A 161 -7.03 -2.53 17.42
CA GLN A 161 -8.00 -2.14 18.45
C GLN A 161 -7.53 -0.98 19.33
N LYS A 162 -6.22 -0.73 19.35
CA LYS A 162 -5.59 0.22 20.29
C LYS A 162 -4.98 1.44 19.63
N ALA A 163 -5.02 1.51 18.30
CA ALA A 163 -4.50 2.66 17.59
C ALA A 163 -5.44 3.11 16.46
N PHE A 164 -5.50 4.42 16.28
CA PHE A 164 -6.09 5.05 15.11
C PHE A 164 -4.96 5.65 14.26
N TYR A 165 -4.88 5.27 13.02
CA TYR A 165 -3.86 5.71 12.09
C TYR A 165 -4.44 6.76 11.14
N TRP A 166 -3.76 7.89 11.04
CA TRP A 166 -4.15 8.96 10.14
C TRP A 166 -2.95 9.37 9.28
N GLY A 167 -3.07 9.11 7.98
CA GLY A 167 -2.10 9.54 6.97
C GLY A 167 -2.65 10.68 6.13
N GLN A 168 -1.78 11.61 5.76
CA GLN A 168 -2.06 12.66 4.79
C GLN A 168 -0.93 12.69 3.77
N ASP A 169 -1.27 12.89 2.50
CA ASP A 169 -0.30 13.10 1.43
C ASP A 169 -0.92 13.97 0.32
N VAL A 170 -0.08 14.60 -0.49
CA VAL A 170 -0.50 15.39 -1.66
C VAL A 170 -0.79 14.50 -2.87
N ASP A 171 -0.21 13.30 -2.91
CA ASP A 171 -0.42 12.32 -3.98
C ASP A 171 -1.51 11.33 -3.57
N PHE A 172 -2.64 11.38 -4.28
CA PHE A 172 -3.79 10.48 -4.05
C PHE A 172 -3.42 9.00 -4.13
N ILE A 173 -2.46 8.63 -4.99
CA ILE A 173 -2.02 7.23 -5.13
C ILE A 173 -1.35 6.73 -3.84
N PHE A 174 -0.62 7.58 -3.13
CA PHE A 174 -0.03 7.21 -1.85
C PHE A 174 -1.10 6.98 -0.79
N LEU A 175 -2.14 7.83 -0.75
CA LEU A 175 -3.28 7.60 0.15
C LEU A 175 -3.98 6.27 -0.14
N CYS A 176 -4.09 5.87 -1.42
CA CYS A 176 -4.62 4.56 -1.79
C CYS A 176 -3.71 3.40 -1.32
N MET A 177 -2.38 3.59 -1.29
CA MET A 177 -1.45 2.56 -0.80
C MET A 177 -1.54 2.37 0.72
N VAL A 178 -1.79 3.43 1.49
CA VAL A 178 -1.91 3.36 2.97
C VAL A 178 -3.07 2.46 3.41
N CYS A 179 -4.07 2.20 2.54
CA CYS A 179 -5.15 1.25 2.83
C CYS A 179 -4.69 -0.21 3.04
N GLN A 180 -3.38 -0.49 3.00
CA GLN A 180 -2.81 -1.79 3.38
C GLN A 180 -2.68 -1.99 4.91
N LEU A 181 -2.89 -0.96 5.72
CA LEU A 181 -3.03 -1.03 7.19
C LEU A 181 -4.41 -1.59 7.53
#